data_fd82dff4d7d0bebd4bfd84822795a41a
#
_entry.id   fd82dff4d7d0bebd4bfd84822795a41a
#
_cell.length_a   1.000
_cell.length_b   1.000
_cell.length_c   1.000
_cell.angle_alpha   90.00
_cell.angle_beta   90.00
_cell.angle_gamma   90.00
#
_symmetry.space_group_name_H-M   'P 1'
#
loop_
_entity.id
_entity.type
_entity.pdbx_description
1 polymer ?
#
loop_
_entity_poly.entity_id
_entity_poly.type
_entity_poly.pdbx_seq_one_letter_code
_entity_poly.pdbx_strand_id
1 'polypeptide(L)'
;ILAEHKATGQVFGIQKAYVADLEKTTEIFGRKLENPVGPAAGPHTQLAQNLVAAYYAGARFFELKTVQKMDGPELSACIPKPCIVAEDEAYNCEWSTELYVPQAMEEYIKGWMALHVISKEFGLGSMDGFQFNISVGYDLAGIKSEKVDTFLNTMQHAQDSEIFKHCKAYLLEHVDLFEKVTAEDIESISGDICNSVTISTLHGCPPEEIEKIAMYLITEKGFHTFIKCNPTLLGYEYARKTMDDMGYDYIAFGDFHFKDDLQYEDAVPMLNRLIAVCQERNLEFGVKITNTFPVDVKQNELPSEEMYMSGKSLYPLSISVANMLARDFGGKLRISYSGGADFHNIEGIIDAGIWPVTMATTILKPGGYDRLCQIAGLLEKEGVVFTGIDAAKTEKLVEEAKTSPYHVKAVKPLPSRKINKQVPLIDCFIAPCKEGCPIHQDITTYLQLVEAGKYEEAMD
;
A
#
# COMPACT_ATOMS: atom_id res chain seq x y z
N ILE A 1 4.82 -8.89 -22.07
CA ILE A 1 5.45 -7.59 -21.75
C ILE A 1 6.63 -7.28 -22.65
N LEU A 2 7.57 -8.20 -22.96
CA LEU A 2 8.72 -7.92 -23.86
C LEU A 2 8.24 -7.39 -25.23
N ALA A 3 7.30 -8.09 -25.88
CA ALA A 3 6.76 -7.70 -27.17
C ALA A 3 6.01 -6.36 -27.11
N GLU A 4 5.24 -6.12 -26.06
CA GLU A 4 4.53 -4.86 -25.82
C GLU A 4 5.52 -3.72 -25.64
N HIS A 5 6.48 -3.88 -24.74
CA HIS A 5 7.51 -2.86 -24.49
C HIS A 5 8.32 -2.52 -25.74
N LYS A 6 8.72 -3.54 -26.52
CA LYS A 6 9.45 -3.35 -27.77
C LYS A 6 8.63 -2.59 -28.83
N ALA A 7 7.32 -2.84 -28.87
CA ALA A 7 6.42 -2.23 -29.87
C ALA A 7 5.97 -0.82 -29.47
N THR A 8 5.77 -0.55 -28.19
CA THR A 8 5.07 0.64 -27.71
C THR A 8 5.85 1.44 -26.66
N GLY A 9 6.91 0.89 -26.08
CA GLY A 9 7.57 1.45 -24.90
C GLY A 9 6.72 1.40 -23.64
N GLN A 10 5.66 0.57 -23.58
CA GLN A 10 4.71 0.45 -22.47
C GLN A 10 4.75 -0.95 -21.87
N VAL A 11 4.29 -1.06 -20.62
CA VAL A 11 4.03 -2.33 -19.94
C VAL A 11 2.64 -2.25 -19.31
N PHE A 12 1.74 -3.15 -19.68
CA PHE A 12 0.34 -3.18 -19.25
C PHE A 12 -0.39 -1.85 -19.44
N GLY A 13 -0.08 -1.13 -20.52
CA GLY A 13 -0.65 0.17 -20.84
C GLY A 13 -0.11 1.35 -20.02
N ILE A 14 0.84 1.13 -19.10
CA ILE A 14 1.53 2.20 -18.38
C ILE A 14 2.45 2.93 -19.38
N GLN A 15 2.19 4.22 -19.57
CA GLN A 15 2.80 4.99 -20.65
C GLN A 15 4.23 5.48 -20.32
N LYS A 16 4.52 5.70 -19.05
CA LYS A 16 5.79 6.26 -18.61
C LYS A 16 6.48 5.33 -17.61
N ALA A 17 7.64 4.82 -18.01
CA ALA A 17 8.53 4.10 -17.12
C ALA A 17 9.24 5.06 -16.16
N TYR A 18 9.48 4.61 -14.94
CA TYR A 18 10.42 5.23 -14.03
C TYR A 18 11.81 4.60 -14.22
N VAL A 19 12.82 5.41 -14.37
CA VAL A 19 14.23 4.98 -14.44
C VAL A 19 14.95 5.49 -13.20
N ALA A 20 15.52 4.58 -12.42
CA ALA A 20 16.19 4.95 -11.19
C ALA A 20 17.53 5.66 -11.44
N ASP A 21 17.82 6.67 -10.63
CA ASP A 21 19.15 7.27 -10.55
C ASP A 21 20.04 6.41 -9.62
N LEU A 22 20.93 5.65 -10.20
CA LEU A 22 21.77 4.70 -9.47
C LEU A 22 22.80 5.36 -8.52
N GLU A 23 23.00 6.68 -8.64
CA GLU A 23 23.86 7.44 -7.72
C GLU A 23 23.10 7.81 -6.42
N LYS A 24 21.77 7.76 -6.44
CA LYS A 24 20.88 8.17 -5.32
C LYS A 24 20.21 7.01 -4.61
N THR A 25 20.93 5.91 -4.45
CA THR A 25 20.41 4.74 -3.75
C THR A 25 20.51 4.90 -2.25
N THR A 26 19.60 4.24 -1.54
CA THR A 26 19.62 4.10 -0.08
C THR A 26 19.74 2.63 0.30
N GLU A 27 19.78 2.37 1.62
CA GLU A 27 19.86 1.02 2.16
C GLU A 27 18.86 0.84 3.29
N ILE A 28 18.19 -0.31 3.29
CA ILE A 28 17.33 -0.77 4.38
C ILE A 28 17.49 -2.29 4.53
N PHE A 29 17.51 -2.79 5.75
CA PHE A 29 17.66 -4.22 6.04
C PHE A 29 18.96 -4.84 5.45
N GLY A 30 20.03 -4.05 5.36
CA GLY A 30 21.29 -4.46 4.74
C GLY A 30 21.22 -4.66 3.23
N ARG A 31 20.20 -4.14 2.56
CA ARG A 31 19.99 -4.27 1.11
C ARG A 31 19.78 -2.92 0.45
N LYS A 32 20.26 -2.81 -0.78
CA LYS A 32 20.11 -1.62 -1.63
C LYS A 32 18.66 -1.36 -1.98
N LEU A 33 18.31 -0.10 -2.06
CA LEU A 33 16.99 0.38 -2.46
C LEU A 33 17.12 1.65 -3.30
N GLU A 34 16.61 1.62 -4.52
CA GLU A 34 16.72 2.74 -5.47
C GLU A 34 15.68 3.84 -5.23
N ASN A 35 14.56 3.49 -4.59
CA ASN A 35 13.48 4.42 -4.26
C ASN A 35 12.73 3.89 -3.03
N PRO A 36 12.46 4.73 -2.01
CA PRO A 36 11.83 4.28 -0.76
C PRO A 36 10.30 4.16 -0.86
N VAL A 37 9.70 4.11 -2.06
CA VAL A 37 8.25 4.01 -2.24
C VAL A 37 7.83 2.75 -2.97
N GLY A 38 6.57 2.36 -2.78
CA GLY A 38 5.95 1.25 -3.48
C GLY A 38 4.51 0.95 -3.06
N PRO A 39 3.96 -0.19 -3.48
CA PRO A 39 2.62 -0.61 -3.10
C PRO A 39 2.59 -1.16 -1.68
N ALA A 40 1.54 -0.82 -0.92
CA ALA A 40 1.22 -1.45 0.36
C ALA A 40 0.63 -2.86 0.16
N ALA A 41 0.60 -3.65 1.22
CA ALA A 41 -0.02 -4.98 1.23
C ALA A 41 -1.52 -4.88 0.92
N GLY A 42 -1.87 -5.04 -0.34
CA GLY A 42 -3.22 -4.86 -0.88
C GLY A 42 -3.41 -5.63 -2.18
N PRO A 43 -4.47 -5.33 -2.95
CA PRO A 43 -4.73 -6.00 -4.23
C PRO A 43 -3.56 -5.92 -5.22
N HIS A 44 -2.80 -4.84 -5.18
CA HIS A 44 -1.68 -4.55 -6.08
C HIS A 44 -0.43 -5.43 -5.83
N THR A 45 -0.41 -6.23 -4.79
CA THR A 45 0.75 -7.05 -4.42
C THR A 45 0.41 -8.52 -4.28
N GLN A 46 -0.74 -8.95 -4.82
CA GLN A 46 -1.13 -10.37 -4.84
C GLN A 46 -0.54 -11.15 -6.01
N LEU A 47 -0.43 -10.52 -7.19
CA LEU A 47 -0.06 -11.20 -8.43
C LEU A 47 1.24 -10.65 -9.00
N ALA A 48 2.04 -11.49 -9.60
CA ALA A 48 3.31 -11.12 -10.24
C ALA A 48 3.15 -9.97 -11.25
N GLN A 49 2.10 -10.00 -12.05
CA GLN A 49 1.80 -8.93 -13.02
C GLN A 49 1.59 -7.56 -12.37
N ASN A 50 0.97 -7.51 -11.18
CA ASN A 50 0.78 -6.26 -10.45
C ASN A 50 2.12 -5.73 -9.89
N LEU A 51 3.00 -6.64 -9.42
CA LEU A 51 4.35 -6.30 -8.98
C LEU A 51 5.17 -5.72 -10.15
N VAL A 52 5.09 -6.32 -11.33
CA VAL A 52 5.72 -5.81 -12.56
C VAL A 52 5.19 -4.44 -12.93
N ALA A 53 3.87 -4.23 -12.91
CA ALA A 53 3.25 -2.93 -13.20
C ALA A 53 3.72 -1.85 -12.22
N ALA A 54 3.74 -2.15 -10.93
CA ALA A 54 4.21 -1.23 -9.91
C ALA A 54 5.71 -0.90 -10.03
N TYR A 55 6.54 -1.91 -10.34
CA TYR A 55 7.98 -1.71 -10.56
C TYR A 55 8.24 -0.79 -11.75
N TYR A 56 7.57 -1.05 -12.87
CA TYR A 56 7.69 -0.23 -14.08
C TYR A 56 7.31 1.23 -13.82
N ALA A 57 6.31 1.45 -12.97
CA ALA A 57 5.85 2.77 -12.54
C ALA A 57 6.71 3.42 -11.42
N GLY A 58 7.77 2.76 -10.91
CA GLY A 58 8.71 3.37 -9.97
C GLY A 58 8.74 2.77 -8.57
N ALA A 59 7.93 1.77 -8.28
CA ALA A 59 8.04 1.05 -7.01
C ALA A 59 9.40 0.36 -6.87
N ARG A 60 10.00 0.46 -5.68
CA ARG A 60 11.21 -0.29 -5.33
C ARG A 60 11.08 -0.99 -3.97
N PHE A 61 10.17 -0.57 -3.11
CA PHE A 61 9.84 -1.24 -1.86
C PHE A 61 8.42 -1.80 -1.92
N PHE A 62 8.26 -3.11 -1.83
CA PHE A 62 6.98 -3.81 -2.00
C PHE A 62 6.56 -4.47 -0.69
N GLU A 63 5.41 -4.12 -0.15
CA GLU A 63 4.77 -4.93 0.87
C GLU A 63 3.86 -5.95 0.19
N LEU A 64 4.25 -7.21 0.25
CA LEU A 64 3.48 -8.30 -0.33
C LEU A 64 2.14 -8.47 0.40
N LYS A 65 1.09 -8.83 -0.32
CA LYS A 65 -0.24 -9.02 0.26
C LYS A 65 -0.16 -9.99 1.43
N THR A 66 -0.79 -9.63 2.53
CA THR A 66 -0.74 -10.37 3.79
C THR A 66 -1.11 -11.84 3.61
N VAL A 67 -0.30 -12.70 4.20
CA VAL A 67 -0.52 -14.15 4.30
C VAL A 67 -0.91 -14.49 5.73
N GLN A 68 -1.88 -15.39 5.88
CA GLN A 68 -2.33 -15.89 7.17
C GLN A 68 -2.78 -17.36 7.06
N LYS A 69 -3.19 -17.94 8.18
CA LYS A 69 -3.67 -19.33 8.24
C LYS A 69 -4.92 -19.58 7.38
N MET A 70 -5.88 -18.65 7.40
CA MET A 70 -7.04 -18.68 6.50
C MET A 70 -6.63 -18.19 5.12
N ASP A 71 -6.96 -18.94 4.08
CA ASP A 71 -6.61 -18.62 2.69
C ASP A 71 -7.63 -19.21 1.70
N GLY A 72 -7.53 -18.82 0.45
CA GLY A 72 -8.35 -19.32 -0.63
C GLY A 72 -9.85 -19.12 -0.39
N PRO A 73 -10.68 -20.15 -0.68
CA PRO A 73 -12.14 -20.08 -0.50
C PRO A 73 -12.58 -19.86 0.94
N GLU A 74 -11.80 -20.29 1.94
CA GLU A 74 -12.11 -20.10 3.35
C GLU A 74 -12.12 -18.61 3.68
N LEU A 75 -11.10 -17.87 3.29
CA LEU A 75 -11.05 -16.41 3.46
C LEU A 75 -12.07 -15.69 2.57
N SER A 76 -12.18 -16.08 1.30
CA SER A 76 -13.10 -15.47 0.35
C SER A 76 -14.56 -15.53 0.80
N ALA A 77 -14.94 -16.59 1.54
CA ALA A 77 -16.27 -16.72 2.12
C ALA A 77 -16.54 -15.74 3.28
N CYS A 78 -15.51 -15.27 3.95
CA CYS A 78 -15.61 -14.31 5.06
C CYS A 78 -15.66 -12.85 4.58
N ILE A 79 -15.24 -12.59 3.33
CA ILE A 79 -15.13 -11.23 2.80
C ILE A 79 -16.35 -10.92 1.94
N PRO A 80 -17.18 -9.91 2.31
CA PRO A 80 -18.31 -9.50 1.52
C PRO A 80 -17.87 -8.92 0.17
N LYS A 81 -18.71 -9.06 -0.86
CA LYS A 81 -18.43 -8.56 -2.22
C LYS A 81 -19.52 -7.55 -2.63
N PRO A 82 -19.15 -6.38 -3.18
CA PRO A 82 -17.79 -5.88 -3.39
C PRO A 82 -17.08 -5.61 -2.06
N CYS A 83 -15.76 -5.76 -2.03
CA CYS A 83 -14.97 -5.60 -0.80
C CYS A 83 -14.20 -4.28 -0.72
N ILE A 84 -14.20 -3.48 -1.79
CA ILE A 84 -13.50 -2.20 -1.87
C ILE A 84 -14.37 -1.19 -2.61
N VAL A 85 -14.43 0.02 -2.07
CA VAL A 85 -14.91 1.23 -2.75
C VAL A 85 -13.84 2.32 -2.63
N ALA A 86 -13.49 2.97 -3.74
CA ALA A 86 -12.42 3.96 -3.80
C ALA A 86 -12.93 5.25 -4.47
N GLU A 87 -13.83 5.93 -3.79
CA GLU A 87 -14.38 7.24 -4.17
C GLU A 87 -13.58 8.40 -3.54
N ASP A 88 -14.22 9.43 -3.02
CA ASP A 88 -13.55 10.53 -2.32
C ASP A 88 -12.87 10.01 -1.04
N GLU A 89 -13.64 9.39 -0.15
CA GLU A 89 -13.11 8.46 0.84
C GLU A 89 -12.97 7.07 0.20
N ALA A 90 -12.13 6.24 0.81
CA ALA A 90 -11.98 4.86 0.38
C ALA A 90 -12.21 3.92 1.55
N TYR A 91 -12.94 2.85 1.30
CA TYR A 91 -13.28 1.85 2.30
C TYR A 91 -13.02 0.45 1.76
N ASN A 92 -12.69 -0.47 2.64
CA ASN A 92 -12.53 -1.88 2.30
C ASN A 92 -12.99 -2.79 3.44
N CYS A 93 -13.25 -4.06 3.11
CA CYS A 93 -13.51 -5.16 4.05
C CYS A 93 -12.46 -6.27 3.88
N GLU A 94 -11.35 -5.98 3.22
CA GLU A 94 -10.36 -6.96 2.80
C GLU A 94 -9.31 -7.18 3.91
N TRP A 95 -8.97 -8.43 4.20
CA TRP A 95 -8.01 -8.77 5.27
C TRP A 95 -6.65 -9.21 4.72
N SER A 96 -6.61 -10.35 4.04
CA SER A 96 -5.39 -10.99 3.54
C SER A 96 -5.58 -11.50 2.12
N THR A 97 -4.63 -12.28 1.61
CA THR A 97 -4.76 -12.85 0.28
C THR A 97 -5.90 -13.87 0.20
N GLU A 98 -6.71 -13.78 -0.84
CA GLU A 98 -7.73 -14.78 -1.19
C GLU A 98 -7.14 -15.94 -2.03
N LEU A 99 -5.85 -15.88 -2.38
CA LEU A 99 -5.14 -17.01 -2.95
C LEU A 99 -4.83 -18.05 -1.85
N TYR A 100 -4.66 -19.30 -2.24
CA TYR A 100 -4.01 -20.26 -1.34
C TYR A 100 -2.58 -19.78 -1.06
N VAL A 101 -2.09 -20.00 0.17
CA VAL A 101 -0.73 -19.58 0.57
C VAL A 101 0.35 -20.08 -0.40
N PRO A 102 0.34 -21.35 -0.89
CA PRO A 102 1.28 -21.79 -1.92
C PRO A 102 1.17 -20.99 -3.22
N GLN A 103 -0.04 -20.63 -3.66
CA GLN A 103 -0.24 -19.83 -4.87
C GLN A 103 0.29 -18.41 -4.69
N ALA A 104 0.03 -17.77 -3.53
CA ALA A 104 0.59 -16.46 -3.21
C ALA A 104 2.12 -16.49 -3.23
N MET A 105 2.73 -17.52 -2.62
CA MET A 105 4.17 -17.75 -2.65
C MET A 105 4.71 -17.85 -4.08
N GLU A 106 4.04 -18.63 -4.93
CA GLU A 106 4.43 -18.76 -6.35
C GLU A 106 4.36 -17.42 -7.08
N GLU A 107 3.31 -16.64 -6.88
CA GLU A 107 3.18 -15.31 -7.49
C GLU A 107 4.28 -14.35 -7.02
N TYR A 108 4.67 -14.40 -5.76
CA TYR A 108 5.76 -13.56 -5.23
C TYR A 108 7.12 -13.97 -5.80
N ILE A 109 7.38 -15.26 -5.92
CA ILE A 109 8.62 -15.79 -6.53
C ILE A 109 8.67 -15.44 -8.02
N LYS A 110 7.56 -15.61 -8.76
CA LYS A 110 7.45 -15.18 -10.17
C LYS A 110 7.70 -13.68 -10.32
N GLY A 111 7.10 -12.88 -9.44
CA GLY A 111 7.33 -11.42 -9.39
C GLY A 111 8.79 -11.10 -9.17
N TRP A 112 9.43 -11.72 -8.18
CA TRP A 112 10.86 -11.54 -7.89
C TRP A 112 11.74 -11.80 -9.12
N MET A 113 11.56 -12.94 -9.76
CA MET A 113 12.30 -13.31 -10.97
C MET A 113 12.06 -12.32 -12.11
N ALA A 114 10.80 -11.95 -12.34
CA ALA A 114 10.43 -11.00 -13.38
C ALA A 114 11.05 -9.62 -13.17
N LEU A 115 11.05 -9.10 -11.93
CA LEU A 115 11.61 -7.78 -11.63
C LEU A 115 13.12 -7.72 -11.85
N HIS A 116 13.86 -8.77 -11.49
CA HIS A 116 15.29 -8.85 -11.78
C HIS A 116 15.57 -8.76 -13.30
N VAL A 117 14.80 -9.47 -14.11
CA VAL A 117 14.95 -9.47 -15.55
C VAL A 117 14.58 -8.12 -16.17
N ILE A 118 13.40 -7.57 -15.86
CA ILE A 118 12.92 -6.34 -16.49
C ILE A 118 13.72 -5.09 -16.05
N SER A 119 14.29 -5.10 -14.85
CA SER A 119 15.15 -4.00 -14.38
C SER A 119 16.30 -3.75 -15.35
N LYS A 120 17.01 -4.79 -15.75
CA LYS A 120 18.12 -4.75 -16.68
C LYS A 120 17.66 -4.66 -18.14
N GLU A 121 16.69 -5.50 -18.54
CA GLU A 121 16.23 -5.57 -19.92
C GLU A 121 15.66 -4.23 -20.40
N PHE A 122 14.84 -3.58 -19.58
CA PHE A 122 14.26 -2.28 -19.92
C PHE A 122 15.12 -1.09 -19.48
N GLY A 123 16.22 -1.34 -18.75
CA GLY A 123 17.11 -0.29 -18.26
C GLY A 123 16.47 0.60 -17.20
N LEU A 124 15.69 0.01 -16.30
CA LEU A 124 14.92 0.73 -15.28
C LEU A 124 15.69 0.94 -13.97
N GLY A 125 16.76 0.19 -13.76
CA GLY A 125 17.56 0.21 -12.55
C GLY A 125 18.52 -0.98 -12.50
N SER A 126 19.15 -1.21 -11.35
CA SER A 126 19.95 -2.41 -11.10
C SER A 126 19.05 -3.61 -10.80
N MET A 127 19.56 -4.81 -11.08
CA MET A 127 18.80 -6.05 -10.83
C MET A 127 18.46 -6.25 -9.37
N ASP A 128 19.22 -5.68 -8.44
CA ASP A 128 19.10 -5.80 -6.98
C ASP A 128 18.61 -4.51 -6.29
N GLY A 129 18.11 -3.53 -7.04
CA GLY A 129 17.75 -2.19 -6.55
C GLY A 129 16.37 -2.09 -5.90
N PHE A 130 15.70 -3.20 -5.60
CA PHE A 130 14.36 -3.25 -5.00
C PHE A 130 14.28 -4.28 -3.89
N GLN A 131 13.22 -4.18 -3.07
CA GLN A 131 13.02 -5.11 -1.96
C GLN A 131 11.57 -5.53 -1.82
N PHE A 132 11.40 -6.80 -1.44
CA PHE A 132 10.14 -7.36 -0.98
C PHE A 132 10.14 -7.44 0.54
N ASN A 133 9.02 -7.06 1.14
CA ASN A 133 8.74 -7.18 2.56
C ASN A 133 7.49 -8.06 2.75
N ILE A 134 7.60 -9.12 3.52
CA ILE A 134 6.49 -10.02 3.80
C ILE A 134 5.50 -9.30 4.73
N SER A 135 4.21 -9.50 4.53
CA SER A 135 3.17 -9.17 5.49
C SER A 135 2.51 -10.44 5.99
N VAL A 136 2.47 -10.65 7.31
CA VAL A 136 1.81 -11.78 7.94
C VAL A 136 0.87 -11.32 9.04
N GLY A 137 -0.22 -12.05 9.21
CA GLY A 137 -1.21 -11.80 10.26
C GLY A 137 -1.69 -13.12 10.88
N TYR A 138 -2.59 -13.05 11.84
CA TYR A 138 -3.17 -14.10 12.66
C TYR A 138 -2.54 -14.20 14.06
N ASP A 139 -2.94 -15.19 14.86
CA ASP A 139 -2.31 -15.50 16.16
C ASP A 139 -0.96 -16.24 15.97
N LEU A 140 -0.20 -16.37 17.03
CA LEU A 140 1.09 -17.05 16.99
C LEU A 140 0.98 -18.51 16.52
N ALA A 141 -0.07 -19.22 16.92
CA ALA A 141 -0.28 -20.61 16.53
C ALA A 141 -0.55 -20.72 15.01
N GLY A 142 -1.29 -19.78 14.45
CA GLY A 142 -1.52 -19.69 13.01
C GLY A 142 -0.27 -19.35 12.21
N ILE A 143 0.56 -18.42 12.72
CA ILE A 143 1.84 -18.06 12.09
C ILE A 143 2.84 -19.25 12.18
N LYS A 144 2.82 -20.01 13.25
CA LYS A 144 3.61 -21.25 13.41
C LYS A 144 3.02 -22.46 12.69
N SER A 145 1.85 -22.35 12.07
CA SER A 145 1.27 -23.46 11.30
C SER A 145 2.20 -23.86 10.15
N GLU A 146 2.25 -25.15 9.80
CA GLU A 146 3.11 -25.68 8.73
C GLU A 146 2.99 -24.87 7.44
N LYS A 147 1.76 -24.48 7.08
CA LYS A 147 1.45 -23.68 5.89
C LYS A 147 2.19 -22.32 5.89
N VAL A 148 2.06 -21.54 6.96
CA VAL A 148 2.66 -20.20 7.06
C VAL A 148 4.16 -20.31 7.34
N ASP A 149 4.59 -21.27 8.15
CA ASP A 149 6.00 -21.50 8.42
C ASP A 149 6.78 -21.90 7.16
N THR A 150 6.20 -22.78 6.32
CA THR A 150 6.76 -23.14 5.02
C THR A 150 6.89 -21.91 4.12
N PHE A 151 5.85 -21.08 4.07
CA PHE A 151 5.88 -19.82 3.32
C PHE A 151 7.03 -18.92 3.78
N LEU A 152 7.16 -18.67 5.09
CA LEU A 152 8.21 -17.83 5.64
C LEU A 152 9.61 -18.34 5.30
N ASN A 153 9.84 -19.64 5.50
CA ASN A 153 11.13 -20.27 5.21
C ASN A 153 11.46 -20.22 3.70
N THR A 154 10.46 -20.49 2.84
CA THR A 154 10.67 -20.44 1.40
C THR A 154 10.96 -19.00 0.91
N MET A 155 10.29 -18.01 1.46
CA MET A 155 10.57 -16.61 1.08
C MET A 155 11.95 -16.14 1.53
N GLN A 156 12.54 -16.74 2.55
CA GLN A 156 13.94 -16.50 2.94
C GLN A 156 14.94 -17.27 2.06
N HIS A 157 14.58 -18.48 1.59
CA HIS A 157 15.48 -19.42 0.91
C HIS A 157 14.76 -20.12 -0.24
N ALA A 158 14.32 -19.34 -1.25
CA ALA A 158 13.50 -19.85 -2.35
C ALA A 158 14.26 -20.74 -3.35
N GLN A 159 15.59 -20.70 -3.36
CA GLN A 159 16.43 -21.44 -4.31
C GLN A 159 16.16 -22.94 -4.38
N ASP A 160 15.66 -23.53 -3.27
CA ASP A 160 15.36 -24.95 -3.19
C ASP A 160 13.92 -25.29 -3.62
N SER A 161 13.06 -24.29 -3.75
CA SER A 161 11.66 -24.47 -4.16
C SER A 161 11.54 -24.84 -5.64
N GLU A 162 10.57 -25.68 -5.96
CA GLU A 162 10.32 -26.11 -7.34
C GLU A 162 9.94 -24.93 -8.25
N ILE A 163 9.18 -23.96 -7.74
CA ILE A 163 8.77 -22.82 -8.53
C ILE A 163 9.96 -21.89 -8.88
N PHE A 164 10.89 -21.70 -7.96
CA PHE A 164 12.09 -20.90 -8.24
C PHE A 164 12.95 -21.56 -9.31
N LYS A 165 13.21 -22.88 -9.17
CA LYS A 165 13.95 -23.67 -10.14
C LYS A 165 13.27 -23.64 -11.51
N HIS A 166 11.95 -23.81 -11.54
CA HIS A 166 11.17 -23.77 -12.77
C HIS A 166 11.26 -22.41 -13.46
N CYS A 167 11.06 -21.31 -12.73
CA CYS A 167 11.18 -19.97 -13.29
C CYS A 167 12.59 -19.71 -13.82
N LYS A 168 13.62 -20.12 -13.09
CA LYS A 168 15.02 -19.96 -13.51
C LYS A 168 15.33 -20.75 -14.77
N ALA A 169 14.91 -22.03 -14.82
CA ALA A 169 15.08 -22.88 -15.99
C ALA A 169 14.35 -22.32 -17.22
N TYR A 170 13.11 -21.83 -17.03
CA TYR A 170 12.33 -21.20 -18.10
C TYR A 170 13.03 -19.95 -18.67
N LEU A 171 13.55 -19.08 -17.80
CA LEU A 171 14.28 -17.89 -18.26
C LEU A 171 15.55 -18.25 -19.01
N LEU A 172 16.30 -19.26 -18.57
CA LEU A 172 17.51 -19.74 -19.25
C LEU A 172 17.18 -20.36 -20.61
N GLU A 173 16.11 -21.15 -20.70
CA GLU A 173 15.64 -21.73 -21.98
C GLU A 173 15.27 -20.67 -23.01
N HIS A 174 14.79 -19.51 -22.54
CA HIS A 174 14.33 -18.41 -23.40
C HIS A 174 15.25 -17.17 -23.37
N VAL A 175 16.52 -17.36 -23.02
CA VAL A 175 17.47 -16.24 -22.88
C VAL A 175 17.66 -15.46 -24.20
N ASP A 176 17.45 -16.11 -25.32
CA ASP A 176 17.52 -15.51 -26.66
C ASP A 176 16.42 -14.45 -26.93
N LEU A 177 15.38 -14.40 -26.12
CA LEU A 177 14.35 -13.36 -26.22
C LEU A 177 14.80 -12.01 -25.65
N PHE A 178 15.86 -11.97 -24.84
CA PHE A 178 16.38 -10.77 -24.20
C PHE A 178 17.50 -10.14 -25.05
N GLU A 179 17.59 -8.81 -25.00
CA GLU A 179 18.64 -8.05 -25.68
C GLU A 179 19.80 -7.69 -24.72
N LYS A 180 19.51 -7.54 -23.42
CA LYS A 180 20.50 -7.11 -22.42
C LYS A 180 20.75 -8.13 -21.30
N VAL A 181 19.75 -8.95 -21.00
CA VAL A 181 19.87 -9.97 -19.95
C VAL A 181 20.59 -11.19 -20.50
N THR A 182 21.60 -11.66 -19.78
CA THR A 182 22.40 -12.83 -20.12
C THR A 182 22.06 -14.03 -19.25
N ALA A 183 22.54 -15.21 -19.64
CA ALA A 183 22.40 -16.41 -18.81
C ALA A 183 23.09 -16.24 -17.44
N GLU A 184 24.22 -15.53 -17.37
CA GLU A 184 24.93 -15.25 -16.12
C GLU A 184 24.09 -14.35 -15.19
N ASP A 185 23.38 -13.38 -15.73
CA ASP A 185 22.45 -12.53 -14.96
C ASP A 185 21.35 -13.38 -14.33
N ILE A 186 20.74 -14.28 -15.13
CA ILE A 186 19.67 -15.17 -14.65
C ILE A 186 20.19 -16.12 -13.56
N GLU A 187 21.40 -16.68 -13.76
CA GLU A 187 22.04 -17.54 -12.77
C GLU A 187 22.36 -16.80 -11.47
N SER A 188 22.66 -15.52 -11.53
CA SER A 188 22.98 -14.67 -10.38
C SER A 188 21.76 -14.31 -9.50
N ILE A 189 20.52 -14.50 -9.99
CA ILE A 189 19.33 -14.16 -9.22
C ILE A 189 19.29 -14.98 -7.93
N SER A 190 19.32 -14.27 -6.80
CA SER A 190 19.31 -14.87 -5.47
C SER A 190 17.93 -15.43 -5.12
N GLY A 191 17.92 -16.57 -4.42
CA GLY A 191 16.72 -17.11 -3.78
C GLY A 191 16.40 -16.49 -2.42
N ASP A 192 17.23 -15.57 -1.91
CA ASP A 192 16.96 -14.85 -0.67
C ASP A 192 16.02 -13.67 -0.95
N ILE A 193 14.73 -13.95 -1.08
CA ILE A 193 13.72 -13.00 -1.54
C ILE A 193 13.43 -11.96 -0.46
N CYS A 194 13.09 -12.40 0.75
CA CYS A 194 12.71 -11.52 1.86
C CYS A 194 13.55 -11.79 3.10
N ASN A 195 14.09 -10.72 3.70
CA ASN A 195 14.71 -10.77 5.03
C ASN A 195 13.96 -9.89 6.05
N SER A 196 12.81 -9.36 5.68
CA SER A 196 11.99 -8.49 6.51
C SER A 196 10.51 -8.85 6.49
N VAL A 197 9.82 -8.56 7.59
CA VAL A 197 8.41 -8.88 7.77
C VAL A 197 7.66 -7.75 8.49
N THR A 198 6.43 -7.50 8.07
CA THR A 198 5.47 -6.65 8.78
C THR A 198 4.41 -7.53 9.43
N ILE A 199 4.24 -7.40 10.74
CA ILE A 199 3.18 -8.04 11.52
C ILE A 199 1.91 -7.21 11.35
N SER A 200 0.90 -7.78 10.70
CA SER A 200 -0.41 -7.16 10.49
C SER A 200 -1.44 -7.93 11.34
N THR A 201 -1.51 -7.59 12.62
CA THR A 201 -2.50 -8.19 13.53
C THR A 201 -3.89 -7.63 13.25
N LEU A 202 -4.90 -8.44 13.56
CA LEU A 202 -6.30 -7.99 13.56
C LEU A 202 -6.54 -6.98 14.68
N HIS A 203 -7.62 -6.22 14.57
CA HIS A 203 -8.16 -5.45 15.69
C HIS A 203 -8.46 -6.36 16.87
N GLY A 204 -8.23 -5.89 18.10
CA GLY A 204 -8.43 -6.67 19.32
C GLY A 204 -7.31 -7.67 19.65
N CYS A 205 -6.17 -7.64 18.95
CA CYS A 205 -5.04 -8.50 19.30
C CYS A 205 -4.34 -7.99 20.57
N PRO A 206 -4.24 -8.81 21.63
CA PRO A 206 -3.62 -8.38 22.89
C PRO A 206 -2.13 -8.04 22.72
N PRO A 207 -1.58 -7.07 23.48
CA PRO A 207 -0.17 -6.68 23.41
C PRO A 207 0.80 -7.84 23.62
N GLU A 208 0.49 -8.76 24.54
CA GLU A 208 1.33 -9.93 24.81
C GLU A 208 1.38 -10.90 23.62
N GLU A 209 0.31 -10.98 22.86
CA GLU A 209 0.28 -11.83 21.67
C GLU A 209 1.08 -11.19 20.53
N ILE A 210 0.94 -9.88 20.33
CA ILE A 210 1.75 -9.11 19.37
C ILE A 210 3.24 -9.28 19.69
N GLU A 211 3.61 -9.13 20.96
CA GLU A 211 5.01 -9.30 21.40
C GLU A 211 5.55 -10.72 21.16
N LYS A 212 4.75 -11.76 21.47
CA LYS A 212 5.14 -13.15 21.20
C LYS A 212 5.34 -13.43 19.72
N ILE A 213 4.48 -12.91 18.86
CA ILE A 213 4.62 -13.02 17.40
C ILE A 213 5.91 -12.33 16.94
N ALA A 214 6.14 -11.09 17.38
CA ALA A 214 7.36 -10.35 17.06
C ALA A 214 8.61 -11.08 17.54
N MET A 215 8.61 -11.55 18.79
CA MET A 215 9.72 -12.34 19.35
C MET A 215 10.02 -13.60 18.51
N TYR A 216 9.00 -14.33 18.09
CA TYR A 216 9.18 -15.50 17.22
C TYR A 216 9.84 -15.13 15.89
N LEU A 217 9.35 -14.12 15.21
CA LEU A 217 9.88 -13.70 13.92
C LEU A 217 11.31 -13.15 14.01
N ILE A 218 11.63 -12.44 15.09
CA ILE A 218 12.95 -11.90 15.36
C ILE A 218 13.92 -13.00 15.78
N THR A 219 13.54 -13.83 16.76
CA THR A 219 14.49 -14.72 17.45
C THR A 219 14.63 -16.09 16.80
N GLU A 220 13.54 -16.65 16.28
CA GLU A 220 13.53 -17.98 15.65
C GLU A 220 13.68 -17.89 14.13
N LYS A 221 13.15 -16.84 13.49
CA LYS A 221 13.21 -16.67 12.04
C LYS A 221 14.26 -15.68 11.55
N GLY A 222 14.74 -14.77 12.39
CA GLY A 222 15.81 -13.82 12.04
C GLY A 222 15.39 -12.70 11.10
N PHE A 223 14.11 -12.31 11.10
CA PHE A 223 13.61 -11.22 10.27
C PHE A 223 13.85 -9.84 10.89
N HIS A 224 14.24 -8.88 10.07
CA HIS A 224 13.97 -7.47 10.34
C HIS A 224 12.44 -7.30 10.44
N THR A 225 11.95 -6.63 11.49
CA THR A 225 10.52 -6.72 11.81
C THR A 225 9.89 -5.34 11.99
N PHE A 226 8.74 -5.14 11.34
CA PHE A 226 7.83 -4.03 11.61
C PHE A 226 6.54 -4.51 12.26
N ILE A 227 6.05 -3.76 13.25
CA ILE A 227 4.70 -3.96 13.80
C ILE A 227 3.77 -2.92 13.19
N LYS A 228 2.70 -3.38 12.55
CA LYS A 228 1.69 -2.49 11.99
C LYS A 228 0.76 -2.00 13.09
N CYS A 229 0.72 -0.69 13.29
CA CYS A 229 -0.06 -0.04 14.34
C CYS A 229 -1.42 0.41 13.81
N ASN A 230 -2.40 0.47 14.70
CA ASN A 230 -3.74 0.95 14.41
C ASN A 230 -3.85 2.47 14.71
N PRO A 231 -4.69 3.22 13.99
CA PRO A 231 -4.98 4.61 14.31
C PRO A 231 -5.63 4.79 15.69
N THR A 232 -6.19 3.73 16.25
CA THR A 232 -6.81 3.68 17.58
C THR A 232 -5.82 3.99 18.73
N LEU A 233 -4.51 3.88 18.50
CA LEU A 233 -3.47 4.36 19.44
C LEU A 233 -3.62 5.84 19.85
N LEU A 234 -4.33 6.65 19.07
CA LEU A 234 -4.60 8.06 19.38
C LEU A 234 -5.64 8.25 20.52
N GLY A 235 -6.43 7.22 20.82
CA GLY A 235 -7.59 7.32 21.68
C GLY A 235 -8.82 7.91 20.96
N TYR A 236 -10.00 7.51 21.45
CA TYR A 236 -11.29 7.86 20.82
C TYR A 236 -11.52 9.37 20.71
N GLU A 237 -11.34 10.10 21.78
CA GLU A 237 -11.61 11.56 21.82
C GLU A 237 -10.77 12.34 20.80
N TYR A 238 -9.50 11.99 20.68
CA TYR A 238 -8.63 12.63 19.70
C TYR A 238 -9.06 12.32 18.26
N ALA A 239 -9.33 11.05 17.98
CA ALA A 239 -9.73 10.63 16.65
C ALA A 239 -11.08 11.26 16.27
N ARG A 240 -12.08 11.22 17.17
CA ARG A 240 -13.40 11.80 16.90
C ARG A 240 -13.31 13.31 16.66
N LYS A 241 -12.62 14.01 17.56
CA LYS A 241 -12.43 15.46 17.40
C LYS A 241 -11.72 15.82 16.10
N THR A 242 -10.69 15.09 15.74
CA THR A 242 -9.94 15.33 14.48
C THR A 242 -10.85 15.16 13.27
N MET A 243 -11.63 14.09 13.22
CA MET A 243 -12.55 13.84 12.12
C MET A 243 -13.65 14.89 12.04
N ASP A 244 -14.24 15.29 13.16
CA ASP A 244 -15.28 16.32 13.23
C ASP A 244 -14.75 17.70 12.77
N ASP A 245 -13.61 18.12 13.30
CA ASP A 245 -12.99 19.42 12.98
C ASP A 245 -12.64 19.50 11.47
N MET A 246 -12.36 18.37 10.83
CA MET A 246 -12.04 18.30 9.41
C MET A 246 -13.23 18.08 8.48
N GLY A 247 -14.46 18.06 9.03
CA GLY A 247 -15.70 17.91 8.26
C GLY A 247 -16.07 16.48 7.90
N TYR A 248 -15.48 15.47 8.57
CA TYR A 248 -15.81 14.06 8.46
C TYR A 248 -16.74 13.59 9.59
N ASP A 249 -17.59 14.46 10.13
CA ASP A 249 -18.53 14.20 11.19
C ASP A 249 -19.59 13.15 10.84
N TYR A 250 -19.84 12.93 9.56
CA TYR A 250 -20.74 11.90 9.04
C TYR A 250 -20.14 10.48 9.10
N ILE A 251 -18.82 10.33 9.25
CA ILE A 251 -18.17 9.02 9.39
C ILE A 251 -18.42 8.51 10.83
N ALA A 252 -19.19 7.44 10.92
CA ALA A 252 -19.59 6.88 12.20
C ALA A 252 -18.58 5.83 12.69
N PHE A 253 -18.17 5.93 13.94
CA PHE A 253 -17.41 4.93 14.67
C PHE A 253 -17.64 5.09 16.18
N GLY A 254 -17.62 3.97 16.90
CA GLY A 254 -17.71 3.94 18.37
C GLY A 254 -16.33 3.85 19.02
N ASP A 255 -16.34 3.69 20.33
CA ASP A 255 -15.14 3.56 21.16
C ASP A 255 -14.66 2.11 21.35
N PHE A 256 -15.39 1.13 20.79
CA PHE A 256 -15.11 -0.30 20.98
C PHE A 256 -13.69 -0.67 20.59
N HIS A 257 -13.30 -0.39 19.36
CA HIS A 257 -11.95 -0.70 18.87
C HIS A 257 -10.85 0.05 19.62
N PHE A 258 -11.13 1.26 20.12
CA PHE A 258 -10.18 2.02 20.92
C PHE A 258 -9.92 1.40 22.30
N LYS A 259 -10.85 0.60 22.83
CA LYS A 259 -10.69 -0.12 24.10
C LYS A 259 -10.11 -1.51 23.93
N ASP A 260 -10.37 -2.13 22.78
CA ASP A 260 -10.00 -3.52 22.50
C ASP A 260 -8.62 -3.64 21.85
N ASP A 261 -8.21 -2.65 21.03
CA ASP A 261 -6.91 -2.61 20.38
C ASP A 261 -5.77 -2.31 21.35
N LEU A 262 -4.54 -2.53 20.89
CA LEU A 262 -3.30 -2.16 21.59
C LEU A 262 -3.38 -0.70 22.09
N GLN A 263 -3.26 -0.52 23.41
CA GLN A 263 -3.22 0.80 24.02
C GLN A 263 -1.83 1.41 23.92
N TYR A 264 -1.75 2.74 23.83
CA TYR A 264 -0.46 3.43 23.68
C TYR A 264 0.49 3.20 24.87
N GLU A 265 -0.06 3.17 26.08
CA GLU A 265 0.69 2.90 27.33
C GLU A 265 1.29 1.50 27.39
N ASP A 266 0.68 0.51 26.72
CA ASP A 266 1.21 -0.86 26.58
C ASP A 266 2.18 -0.96 25.38
N ALA A 267 1.91 -0.20 24.29
CA ALA A 267 2.71 -0.20 23.10
C ALA A 267 4.15 0.28 23.37
N VAL A 268 4.34 1.38 24.07
CA VAL A 268 5.65 1.98 24.30
C VAL A 268 6.61 1.03 25.03
N PRO A 269 6.26 0.41 26.17
CA PRO A 269 7.12 -0.57 26.83
C PRO A 269 7.41 -1.80 25.96
N MET A 270 6.40 -2.33 25.26
CA MET A 270 6.56 -3.47 24.35
C MET A 270 7.56 -3.15 23.23
N LEU A 271 7.39 -2.02 22.55
CA LEU A 271 8.30 -1.58 21.47
C LEU A 271 9.73 -1.43 21.98
N ASN A 272 9.95 -0.86 23.16
CA ASN A 272 11.29 -0.72 23.75
C ASN A 272 11.96 -2.08 24.01
N ARG A 273 11.22 -3.09 24.48
CA ARG A 273 11.75 -4.46 24.66
C ARG A 273 12.16 -5.08 23.32
N LEU A 274 11.33 -4.94 22.29
CA LEU A 274 11.59 -5.49 20.96
C LEU A 274 12.76 -4.78 20.27
N ILE A 275 12.90 -3.47 20.44
CA ILE A 275 14.08 -2.71 19.96
C ILE A 275 15.36 -3.29 20.56
N ALA A 276 15.39 -3.53 21.88
CA ALA A 276 16.56 -4.08 22.54
C ALA A 276 16.95 -5.48 22.01
N VAL A 277 15.95 -6.36 21.81
CA VAL A 277 16.19 -7.71 21.26
C VAL A 277 16.71 -7.65 19.82
N CYS A 278 16.19 -6.77 18.99
CA CYS A 278 16.67 -6.59 17.62
C CYS A 278 18.10 -6.04 17.58
N GLN A 279 18.44 -5.08 18.46
CA GLN A 279 19.81 -4.55 18.57
C GLN A 279 20.82 -5.63 18.94
N GLU A 280 20.50 -6.51 19.90
CA GLU A 280 21.36 -7.64 20.28
C GLU A 280 21.62 -8.62 19.13
N ARG A 281 20.71 -8.66 18.15
CA ARG A 281 20.76 -9.57 17.00
C ARG A 281 21.21 -8.93 15.70
N ASN A 282 21.57 -7.64 15.71
CA ASN A 282 21.87 -6.84 14.53
C ASN A 282 20.73 -6.84 13.50
N LEU A 283 19.48 -6.81 13.97
CA LEU A 283 18.28 -6.68 13.14
C LEU A 283 17.69 -5.29 13.29
N GLU A 284 17.15 -4.77 12.22
CA GLU A 284 16.35 -3.53 12.25
C GLU A 284 14.95 -3.82 12.78
N PHE A 285 14.45 -2.89 13.58
CA PHE A 285 13.09 -2.91 14.11
C PHE A 285 12.40 -1.58 13.89
N GLY A 286 11.11 -1.62 13.67
CA GLY A 286 10.30 -0.41 13.52
C GLY A 286 8.80 -0.68 13.60
N VAL A 287 8.03 0.33 13.27
CA VAL A 287 6.59 0.24 13.17
C VAL A 287 6.11 0.61 11.78
N LYS A 288 4.98 0.04 11.37
CA LYS A 288 4.24 0.41 10.19
C LYS A 288 3.01 1.24 10.59
N ILE A 289 2.90 2.43 10.06
CA ILE A 289 1.82 3.39 10.33
C ILE A 289 0.99 3.59 9.07
N THR A 290 -0.32 3.28 9.02
CA THR A 290 -1.16 2.54 9.97
C THR A 290 -1.89 1.40 9.26
N ASN A 291 -2.61 0.57 10.03
CA ASN A 291 -3.76 -0.14 9.50
C ASN A 291 -4.82 0.85 9.02
N THR A 292 -5.79 0.34 8.28
CA THR A 292 -7.03 1.07 7.95
C THR A 292 -7.87 1.26 9.22
N PHE A 293 -8.74 2.27 9.22
CA PHE A 293 -9.48 2.67 10.41
C PHE A 293 -10.91 2.10 10.40
N PRO A 294 -11.31 1.35 11.43
CA PRO A 294 -12.65 0.73 11.49
C PRO A 294 -13.73 1.79 11.65
N VAL A 295 -14.74 1.71 10.81
CA VAL A 295 -15.91 2.62 10.81
C VAL A 295 -17.18 1.83 10.47
N ASP A 296 -18.33 2.31 10.96
CA ASP A 296 -19.62 1.69 10.69
C ASP A 296 -20.10 1.99 9.26
N VAL A 297 -20.71 1.02 8.61
CA VAL A 297 -21.44 1.25 7.36
C VAL A 297 -22.77 1.94 7.68
N LYS A 298 -23.02 3.12 7.10
CA LYS A 298 -24.24 3.91 7.34
C LYS A 298 -25.02 4.24 6.07
N GLN A 299 -24.37 4.23 4.92
CA GLN A 299 -24.96 4.63 3.62
C GLN A 299 -24.90 3.49 2.60
N ASN A 300 -24.75 2.25 3.04
CA ASN A 300 -24.55 1.07 2.19
C ASN A 300 -23.32 1.17 1.28
N GLU A 301 -22.25 1.76 1.78
CA GLU A 301 -20.98 1.91 1.05
C GLU A 301 -20.40 0.55 0.66
N LEU A 302 -20.48 -0.42 1.58
CA LEU A 302 -20.10 -1.83 1.37
C LEU A 302 -21.16 -2.75 1.99
N PRO A 303 -21.29 -4.00 1.53
CA PRO A 303 -22.28 -4.96 2.04
C PRO A 303 -21.80 -5.62 3.34
N SER A 304 -21.53 -4.81 4.37
CA SER A 304 -21.04 -5.20 5.68
C SER A 304 -21.64 -4.29 6.74
N GLU A 305 -21.54 -4.65 8.02
CA GLU A 305 -21.89 -3.77 9.13
C GLU A 305 -20.75 -2.79 9.47
N GLU A 306 -19.51 -3.25 9.29
CA GLU A 306 -18.29 -2.49 9.51
C GLU A 306 -17.43 -2.51 8.24
N MET A 307 -16.68 -1.45 8.04
CA MET A 307 -15.70 -1.29 6.96
C MET A 307 -14.45 -0.56 7.47
N TYR A 308 -13.41 -0.58 6.69
CA TYR A 308 -12.13 0.03 7.06
C TYR A 308 -11.83 1.24 6.17
N MET A 309 -11.79 2.42 6.76
CA MET A 309 -11.47 3.68 6.06
C MET A 309 -9.97 3.77 5.73
N SER A 310 -9.67 4.26 4.55
CA SER A 310 -8.31 4.46 4.03
C SER A 310 -8.20 5.72 3.18
N GLY A 311 -7.02 5.97 2.60
CA GLY A 311 -6.78 7.11 1.71
C GLY A 311 -6.63 8.45 2.45
N LYS A 312 -6.99 9.55 1.80
CA LYS A 312 -6.74 10.91 2.30
C LYS A 312 -7.41 11.23 3.64
N SER A 313 -8.57 10.63 3.91
CA SER A 313 -9.29 10.81 5.17
C SER A 313 -8.59 10.13 6.36
N LEU A 314 -7.80 9.08 6.09
CA LEU A 314 -6.98 8.40 7.11
C LEU A 314 -5.70 9.18 7.44
N TYR A 315 -5.16 9.97 6.52
CA TYR A 315 -3.86 10.64 6.66
C TYR A 315 -3.73 11.45 7.96
N PRO A 316 -4.70 12.28 8.37
CA PRO A 316 -4.59 13.08 9.60
C PRO A 316 -4.42 12.23 10.86
N LEU A 317 -5.08 11.09 10.92
CA LEU A 317 -4.93 10.15 12.04
C LEU A 317 -3.58 9.45 12.00
N SER A 318 -3.19 8.96 10.84
CA SER A 318 -1.93 8.22 10.68
C SER A 318 -0.70 9.09 10.95
N ILE A 319 -0.66 10.32 10.43
CA ILE A 319 0.46 11.23 10.68
C ILE A 319 0.52 11.68 12.14
N SER A 320 -0.63 11.75 12.83
CA SER A 320 -0.70 12.03 14.26
C SER A 320 -0.09 10.88 15.08
N VAL A 321 -0.34 9.61 14.72
CA VAL A 321 0.33 8.45 15.35
C VAL A 321 1.84 8.53 15.12
N ALA A 322 2.26 8.83 13.89
CA ALA A 322 3.70 8.96 13.57
C ALA A 322 4.37 10.05 14.40
N ASN A 323 3.72 11.22 14.56
CA ASN A 323 4.23 12.31 15.39
C ASN A 323 4.35 11.92 16.87
N MET A 324 3.34 11.26 17.41
CA MET A 324 3.34 10.80 18.80
C MET A 324 4.51 9.85 19.07
N LEU A 325 4.72 8.86 18.21
CA LEU A 325 5.83 7.92 18.31
C LEU A 325 7.19 8.59 18.05
N ALA A 326 7.29 9.52 17.08
CA ALA A 326 8.53 10.25 16.82
C ALA A 326 8.99 11.05 18.04
N ARG A 327 8.06 11.70 18.75
CA ARG A 327 8.35 12.44 19.98
C ARG A 327 8.82 11.51 21.10
N ASP A 328 8.07 10.46 21.41
CA ASP A 328 8.32 9.61 22.58
C ASP A 328 9.57 8.73 22.42
N PHE A 329 9.91 8.35 21.19
CA PHE A 329 11.13 7.62 20.87
C PHE A 329 12.30 8.53 20.45
N GLY A 330 12.16 9.86 20.55
CA GLY A 330 13.20 10.83 20.19
C GLY A 330 13.68 10.68 18.74
N GLY A 331 12.79 10.32 17.84
CA GLY A 331 13.04 10.10 16.42
C GLY A 331 13.82 8.83 16.07
N LYS A 332 14.18 7.99 17.04
CA LYS A 332 15.03 6.81 16.81
C LYS A 332 14.27 5.58 16.31
N LEU A 333 12.98 5.47 16.60
CA LEU A 333 12.15 4.38 16.12
C LEU A 333 11.87 4.56 14.63
N ARG A 334 12.26 3.58 13.81
CA ARG A 334 12.00 3.63 12.37
C ARG A 334 10.51 3.48 12.11
N ILE A 335 9.97 4.32 11.24
CA ILE A 335 8.58 4.26 10.81
C ILE A 335 8.55 3.97 9.31
N SER A 336 7.92 2.87 8.91
CA SER A 336 7.40 2.64 7.58
C SER A 336 5.98 3.21 7.51
N TYR A 337 5.62 3.90 6.45
CA TYR A 337 4.36 4.64 6.40
C TYR A 337 3.42 4.15 5.29
N SER A 338 2.11 4.16 5.54
CA SER A 338 1.13 3.95 4.47
C SER A 338 -0.18 4.73 4.63
N GLY A 339 -0.59 5.15 5.79
CA GLY A 339 -1.87 5.78 6.10
C GLY A 339 -2.20 7.04 5.30
N GLY A 340 -2.67 6.87 4.07
CA GLY A 340 -3.09 7.97 3.20
C GLY A 340 -1.95 8.74 2.52
N ALA A 341 -0.79 8.12 2.34
CA ALA A 341 0.29 8.72 1.56
C ALA A 341 -0.10 8.88 0.08
N ASP A 342 0.20 10.04 -0.48
CA ASP A 342 -0.05 10.36 -1.88
C ASP A 342 0.87 11.51 -2.38
N PHE A 343 0.60 11.98 -3.60
CA PHE A 343 1.37 13.04 -4.25
C PHE A 343 1.45 14.34 -3.42
N HIS A 344 0.44 14.65 -2.62
CA HIS A 344 0.34 15.94 -1.91
C HIS A 344 1.11 15.96 -0.58
N ASN A 345 1.47 14.80 -0.02
CA ASN A 345 2.10 14.70 1.29
C ASN A 345 3.41 13.91 1.32
N ILE A 346 3.74 13.20 0.24
CA ILE A 346 4.90 12.30 0.21
C ILE A 346 6.23 13.00 0.46
N GLU A 347 6.46 14.19 -0.12
CA GLU A 347 7.71 14.93 0.09
C GLU A 347 7.89 15.30 1.56
N GLY A 348 6.83 15.79 2.22
CA GLY A 348 6.88 16.12 3.64
C GLY A 348 7.11 14.91 4.54
N ILE A 349 6.50 13.76 4.22
CA ILE A 349 6.69 12.50 4.95
C ILE A 349 8.16 12.06 4.88
N ILE A 350 8.74 12.04 3.68
CA ILE A 350 10.14 11.67 3.45
C ILE A 350 11.10 12.69 4.10
N ASP A 351 10.82 13.99 3.96
CA ASP A 351 11.64 15.05 4.55
C ASP A 351 11.63 15.02 6.09
N ALA A 352 10.57 14.50 6.70
CA ALA A 352 10.53 14.24 8.14
C ALA A 352 11.34 13.00 8.57
N GLY A 353 11.94 12.27 7.65
CA GLY A 353 12.73 11.05 7.91
C GLY A 353 11.88 9.76 7.97
N ILE A 354 10.63 9.80 7.53
CA ILE A 354 9.72 8.64 7.54
C ILE A 354 9.79 7.92 6.20
N TRP A 355 10.35 6.72 6.19
CA TRP A 355 10.41 5.82 5.03
C TRP A 355 10.80 4.38 5.45
N PRO A 356 10.46 3.33 4.68
CA PRO A 356 9.80 3.36 3.36
C PRO A 356 8.33 3.78 3.44
N VAL A 357 7.79 4.28 2.32
CA VAL A 357 6.38 4.68 2.20
C VAL A 357 5.68 3.82 1.18
N THR A 358 4.56 3.23 1.55
CA THR A 358 3.78 2.38 0.65
C THR A 358 2.34 2.87 0.51
N MET A 359 1.73 2.61 -0.64
CA MET A 359 0.42 3.12 -1.00
C MET A 359 -0.49 2.02 -1.54
N ALA A 360 -1.76 2.05 -1.13
CA ALA A 360 -2.80 1.21 -1.72
C ALA A 360 -3.87 2.07 -2.41
N THR A 361 -4.60 2.87 -1.66
CA THR A 361 -5.71 3.69 -2.16
C THR A 361 -5.31 4.62 -3.30
N THR A 362 -4.12 5.21 -3.23
CA THR A 362 -3.58 6.09 -4.28
C THR A 362 -3.50 5.39 -5.63
N ILE A 363 -3.15 4.11 -5.64
CA ILE A 363 -3.03 3.29 -6.86
C ILE A 363 -4.39 2.76 -7.31
N LEU A 364 -5.36 2.57 -6.39
CA LEU A 364 -6.73 2.16 -6.73
C LEU A 364 -7.56 3.26 -7.41
N LYS A 365 -7.23 4.52 -7.14
CA LYS A 365 -7.94 5.67 -7.72
C LYS A 365 -7.58 5.88 -9.21
N PRO A 366 -8.40 6.63 -9.96
CA PRO A 366 -8.10 7.00 -11.34
C PRO A 366 -6.68 7.56 -11.51
N GLY A 367 -5.97 7.11 -12.53
CA GLY A 367 -4.53 7.33 -12.72
C GLY A 367 -3.69 6.12 -12.34
N GLY A 368 -4.18 5.22 -11.47
CA GLY A 368 -3.56 3.93 -11.19
C GLY A 368 -2.06 4.02 -10.90
N TYR A 369 -1.30 3.18 -11.59
CA TYR A 369 0.17 3.12 -11.46
C TYR A 369 0.89 4.38 -11.96
N ASP A 370 0.30 5.19 -12.86
CA ASP A 370 0.91 6.47 -13.30
C ASP A 370 1.06 7.45 -12.13
N ARG A 371 0.21 7.38 -11.11
CA ARG A 371 0.37 8.16 -9.87
C ARG A 371 1.64 7.78 -9.11
N LEU A 372 1.99 6.50 -9.11
CA LEU A 372 3.23 6.03 -8.49
C LEU A 372 4.44 6.59 -9.24
N CYS A 373 4.40 6.63 -10.58
CA CYS A 373 5.44 7.26 -11.39
C CYS A 373 5.59 8.76 -11.10
N GLN A 374 4.50 9.48 -10.91
CA GLN A 374 4.53 10.89 -10.51
C GLN A 374 5.19 11.06 -9.13
N ILE A 375 4.85 10.23 -8.17
CA ILE A 375 5.40 10.26 -6.81
C ILE A 375 6.89 9.90 -6.82
N ALA A 376 7.28 8.84 -7.52
CA ALA A 376 8.67 8.45 -7.65
C ALA A 376 9.52 9.59 -8.26
N GLY A 377 8.99 10.28 -9.27
CA GLY A 377 9.65 11.42 -9.90
C GLY A 377 9.81 12.66 -9.00
N LEU A 378 8.97 12.83 -7.97
CA LEU A 378 9.19 13.90 -6.96
C LEU A 378 10.42 13.63 -6.10
N LEU A 379 10.71 12.36 -5.83
CA LEU A 379 11.75 11.92 -4.90
C LEU A 379 13.13 11.74 -5.57
N GLU A 380 13.23 11.95 -6.88
CA GLU A 380 14.51 11.85 -7.63
C GLU A 380 15.56 12.90 -7.23
N LYS A 381 15.15 13.96 -6.55
CA LYS A 381 16.01 15.12 -6.30
C LYS A 381 17.11 14.87 -5.28
N GLU A 382 16.90 13.99 -4.31
CA GLU A 382 17.85 13.73 -3.22
C GLU A 382 17.82 12.26 -2.80
N GLY A 383 18.99 11.67 -2.56
CA GLY A 383 19.09 10.34 -1.93
C GLY A 383 18.60 10.40 -0.49
N VAL A 384 17.88 9.38 -0.03
CA VAL A 384 17.28 9.32 1.30
C VAL A 384 18.18 8.48 2.22
N VAL A 385 18.63 9.06 3.32
CA VAL A 385 19.38 8.36 4.36
C VAL A 385 18.62 8.45 5.69
N PHE A 386 18.47 7.32 6.38
CA PHE A 386 17.83 7.34 7.70
C PHE A 386 18.78 7.88 8.77
N THR A 387 18.52 9.08 9.22
CA THR A 387 19.25 9.74 10.32
C THR A 387 18.40 9.92 11.58
N GLY A 388 17.19 9.36 11.55
CA GLY A 388 16.14 9.55 12.54
C GLY A 388 14.96 10.34 11.97
N ILE A 389 13.89 10.40 12.74
CA ILE A 389 12.65 11.12 12.38
C ILE A 389 12.65 12.46 13.11
N ASP A 390 12.42 13.53 12.37
CA ASP A 390 12.30 14.89 12.92
C ASP A 390 10.88 15.12 13.49
N ALA A 391 10.78 15.13 14.83
CA ALA A 391 9.51 15.31 15.53
C ALA A 391 8.88 16.70 15.27
N ALA A 392 9.68 17.73 15.03
CA ALA A 392 9.14 19.05 14.71
C ALA A 392 8.54 19.10 13.31
N LYS A 393 9.16 18.41 12.34
CA LYS A 393 8.59 18.27 11.01
C LYS A 393 7.31 17.42 11.03
N THR A 394 7.27 16.33 11.79
CA THR A 394 6.05 15.52 11.91
C THR A 394 4.91 16.30 12.58
N GLU A 395 5.19 17.13 13.59
CA GLU A 395 4.21 18.01 14.20
C GLU A 395 3.64 19.02 13.18
N LYS A 396 4.51 19.62 12.38
CA LYS A 396 4.09 20.50 11.29
C LYS A 396 3.19 19.79 10.28
N LEU A 397 3.50 18.55 9.90
CA LEU A 397 2.65 17.75 9.01
C LEU A 397 1.26 17.49 9.61
N VAL A 398 1.17 17.27 10.93
CA VAL A 398 -0.13 17.13 11.62
C VAL A 398 -0.96 18.40 11.53
N GLU A 399 -0.34 19.57 11.75
CA GLU A 399 -1.02 20.86 11.65
C GLU A 399 -1.46 21.16 10.21
N GLU A 400 -0.59 20.90 9.25
CA GLU A 400 -0.89 21.08 7.82
C GLU A 400 -2.01 20.13 7.36
N ALA A 401 -2.03 18.89 7.81
CA ALA A 401 -3.08 17.92 7.47
C ALA A 401 -4.47 18.43 7.88
N LYS A 402 -4.59 19.02 9.08
CA LYS A 402 -5.87 19.53 9.62
C LYS A 402 -6.41 20.74 8.89
N THR A 403 -5.59 21.47 8.17
CA THR A 403 -5.96 22.73 7.48
C THR A 403 -5.86 22.64 5.96
N SER A 404 -5.24 21.59 5.43
CA SER A 404 -5.06 21.42 3.98
C SER A 404 -6.41 21.28 3.26
N PRO A 405 -6.68 22.09 2.24
CA PRO A 405 -7.88 21.95 1.42
C PRO A 405 -8.02 20.58 0.73
N TYR A 406 -6.91 19.86 0.59
CA TYR A 406 -6.90 18.50 0.06
C TYR A 406 -7.39 17.47 1.07
N HIS A 407 -7.03 17.60 2.33
CA HIS A 407 -7.36 16.63 3.39
C HIS A 407 -8.69 16.95 4.09
N VAL A 408 -9.01 18.23 4.28
CA VAL A 408 -10.29 18.67 4.86
C VAL A 408 -11.43 18.33 3.90
N LYS A 409 -12.53 17.80 4.44
CA LYS A 409 -13.73 17.54 3.64
C LYS A 409 -14.36 18.88 3.23
N ALA A 410 -14.36 19.14 1.93
CA ALA A 410 -14.94 20.37 1.42
C ALA A 410 -16.42 20.41 1.70
N VAL A 411 -16.87 21.35 2.52
CA VAL A 411 -18.28 21.70 2.64
C VAL A 411 -18.67 22.41 1.35
N LYS A 412 -19.30 21.68 0.45
CA LYS A 412 -19.89 22.31 -0.75
C LYS A 412 -20.93 23.30 -0.26
N PRO A 413 -20.83 24.61 -0.61
CA PRO A 413 -21.85 25.56 -0.24
C PRO A 413 -23.20 25.03 -0.69
N LEU A 414 -24.22 25.11 0.18
CA LEU A 414 -25.59 24.71 -0.07
C LEU A 414 -26.04 25.19 -1.44
N PRO A 415 -26.81 24.42 -2.16
CA PRO A 415 -26.62 24.20 -3.55
C PRO A 415 -27.20 25.28 -4.41
N SER A 416 -26.52 25.57 -5.46
CA SER A 416 -27.18 25.88 -6.71
C SER A 416 -27.80 24.63 -7.37
N ARG A 417 -28.42 23.71 -6.62
CA ARG A 417 -29.14 22.60 -7.24
C ARG A 417 -30.39 23.17 -7.92
N LYS A 418 -30.44 23.08 -9.23
CA LYS A 418 -31.66 23.34 -10.00
C LYS A 418 -32.74 22.29 -9.72
N ILE A 419 -32.39 21.16 -9.09
CA ILE A 419 -33.29 20.04 -8.81
C ILE A 419 -33.18 19.68 -7.34
N ASN A 420 -34.28 19.87 -6.57
CA ASN A 420 -34.36 19.56 -5.12
C ASN A 420 -34.93 18.16 -4.85
N LYS A 421 -34.76 17.21 -5.75
CA LYS A 421 -35.23 15.84 -5.55
C LYS A 421 -34.17 14.85 -5.99
N GLN A 422 -34.19 13.68 -5.39
CA GLN A 422 -33.39 12.57 -5.84
C GLN A 422 -33.74 12.24 -7.29
N VAL A 423 -32.71 12.20 -8.13
CA VAL A 423 -32.88 11.76 -9.52
C VAL A 423 -33.04 10.23 -9.49
N PRO A 424 -34.10 9.67 -10.11
CA PRO A 424 -34.26 8.22 -10.16
C PRO A 424 -33.07 7.57 -10.87
N LEU A 425 -32.76 6.33 -10.48
CA LEU A 425 -31.83 5.49 -11.24
C LEU A 425 -32.32 5.39 -12.68
N ILE A 426 -31.47 5.77 -13.60
CA ILE A 426 -31.79 5.84 -15.04
C ILE A 426 -31.10 4.64 -15.70
N ASP A 427 -31.74 4.13 -16.75
CA ASP A 427 -31.15 3.14 -17.63
C ASP A 427 -29.76 3.60 -18.11
N CYS A 428 -28.80 2.70 -18.16
CA CYS A 428 -27.40 2.97 -18.56
C CYS A 428 -27.27 3.44 -20.02
N PHE A 429 -28.36 3.36 -20.82
CA PHE A 429 -28.43 3.87 -22.20
C PHE A 429 -28.86 5.34 -22.29
N ILE A 430 -29.30 5.93 -21.19
CA ILE A 430 -29.71 7.34 -21.15
C ILE A 430 -28.76 8.09 -20.19
N ALA A 431 -28.10 9.11 -20.72
CA ALA A 431 -27.23 9.95 -19.91
C ALA A 431 -28.04 10.65 -18.81
N PRO A 432 -27.64 10.55 -17.50
CA PRO A 432 -28.35 11.20 -16.41
C PRO A 432 -28.55 12.71 -16.59
N CYS A 433 -27.64 13.37 -17.29
CA CYS A 433 -27.73 14.80 -17.60
C CYS A 433 -28.89 15.10 -18.58
N LYS A 434 -29.20 14.20 -19.53
CA LYS A 434 -30.34 14.33 -20.46
C LYS A 434 -31.66 14.17 -19.71
N GLU A 435 -31.79 13.16 -18.90
CA GLU A 435 -33.00 12.88 -18.10
C GLU A 435 -33.26 13.94 -17.03
N GLY A 436 -32.22 14.43 -16.39
CA GLY A 436 -32.28 15.50 -15.38
C GLY A 436 -32.45 16.91 -15.98
N CYS A 437 -32.33 17.06 -17.28
CA CYS A 437 -32.47 18.36 -17.97
C CYS A 437 -33.94 18.70 -18.24
N PRO A 438 -34.47 19.88 -17.85
CA PRO A 438 -35.83 20.27 -18.10
C PRO A 438 -36.23 20.30 -19.60
N ILE A 439 -35.26 20.44 -20.48
CA ILE A 439 -35.44 20.47 -21.95
C ILE A 439 -34.88 19.20 -22.62
N HIS A 440 -34.49 18.17 -21.85
CA HIS A 440 -33.94 16.91 -22.34
C HIS A 440 -32.77 17.08 -23.33
N GLN A 441 -31.91 18.06 -23.09
CA GLN A 441 -30.76 18.36 -23.96
C GLN A 441 -29.80 17.17 -24.07
N ASP A 442 -29.47 16.79 -25.29
CA ASP A 442 -28.56 15.68 -25.57
C ASP A 442 -27.11 16.15 -25.55
N ILE A 443 -26.59 16.32 -24.31
CA ILE A 443 -25.24 16.82 -24.06
C ILE A 443 -24.17 15.91 -24.65
N THR A 444 -24.37 14.60 -24.56
CA THR A 444 -23.41 13.61 -25.06
C THR A 444 -23.26 13.67 -26.56
N THR A 445 -24.36 13.79 -27.27
CA THR A 445 -24.37 13.87 -28.76
C THR A 445 -23.76 15.17 -29.24
N TYR A 446 -24.10 16.32 -28.69
CA TYR A 446 -23.50 17.57 -29.17
C TYR A 446 -22.01 17.67 -28.87
N LEU A 447 -21.54 17.11 -27.73
CA LEU A 447 -20.10 17.06 -27.46
C LEU A 447 -19.33 16.18 -28.44
N GLN A 448 -19.87 15.02 -28.81
CA GLN A 448 -19.31 14.17 -29.87
C GLN A 448 -19.25 14.87 -31.22
N LEU A 449 -20.29 15.62 -31.57
CA LEU A 449 -20.33 16.40 -32.80
C LEU A 449 -19.28 17.53 -32.80
N VAL A 450 -19.12 18.20 -31.67
CA VAL A 450 -18.09 19.23 -31.50
C VAL A 450 -16.70 18.62 -31.63
N GLU A 451 -16.45 17.48 -31.00
CA GLU A 451 -15.18 16.73 -31.12
C GLU A 451 -14.89 16.32 -32.57
N ALA A 452 -15.91 15.92 -33.30
CA ALA A 452 -15.84 15.60 -34.73
C ALA A 452 -15.73 16.81 -35.64
N GLY A 453 -15.73 18.04 -35.12
CA GLY A 453 -15.69 19.29 -35.90
C GLY A 453 -17.00 19.64 -36.63
N LYS A 454 -18.11 18.97 -36.26
CA LYS A 454 -19.42 19.15 -36.86
C LYS A 454 -20.27 20.17 -36.07
N TYR A 455 -19.82 21.41 -36.10
CA TYR A 455 -20.35 22.46 -35.24
C TYR A 455 -21.79 22.84 -35.56
N GLU A 456 -22.19 22.82 -36.88
CA GLU A 456 -23.56 23.11 -37.27
C GLU A 456 -24.52 22.02 -36.77
N GLU A 457 -24.17 20.74 -36.98
CA GLU A 457 -24.95 19.61 -36.47
C GLU A 457 -25.05 19.58 -34.93
N ALA A 458 -24.08 20.15 -34.23
CA ALA A 458 -24.08 20.21 -32.76
C ALA A 458 -25.01 21.31 -32.21
N MET A 459 -25.44 22.27 -33.06
CA MET A 459 -26.32 23.38 -32.70
C MET A 459 -27.78 23.11 -32.98
N ASP A 460 -28.09 22.13 -33.81
CA ASP A 460 -29.45 21.66 -34.14
C ASP A 460 -29.96 20.68 -33.05
#